data_ae641bdb7c6334ee533ed0e94fd80604
#
_entry.id   ae641bdb7c6334ee533ed0e94fd80604
#
_cell.length_a   1.000
_cell.length_b   1.000
_cell.length_c   1.000
_cell.angle_alpha   90.00
_cell.angle_beta   90.00
_cell.angle_gamma   90.00
#
_symmetry.space_group_name_H-M   'P 1'
#
loop_
_entity.id
_entity.type
_entity.pdbx_description
1 polymer ?
#
loop_
_entity_poly.entity_id
_entity_poly.type
_entity_poly.pdbx_seq_one_letter_code
_entity_poly.pdbx_strand_id
1 'polypeptide(L)'
;MKPIKKLEGKTVAIVGMGRSWFDYNLAKSHGVHFDEVWAINAVADVIFHDRIFMLDPASRFFDSEDAGGQTESMKKILKTHEGPIYTCELDERAPGLVLFPIDEVVRDLNCYYLNNTVAYAIA
;
A
#
# COMPACT_ATOMS: atom_id res chain seq x y z
N MET A 1 13.18 11.10 0.12
CA MET A 1 11.73 11.43 0.15
C MET A 1 11.47 12.38 1.32
N LYS A 2 10.73 13.44 1.05
CA LYS A 2 10.32 14.35 2.13
C LYS A 2 9.15 13.72 2.90
N PRO A 3 9.14 13.76 4.23
CA PRO A 3 8.00 13.30 5.00
C PRO A 3 6.72 14.01 4.58
N ILE A 4 5.58 13.33 4.72
CA ILE A 4 4.28 13.95 4.49
C ILE A 4 3.97 14.79 5.74
N LYS A 5 4.42 16.04 5.73
CA LYS A 5 4.36 16.92 6.92
C LYS A 5 2.95 17.09 7.49
N LYS A 6 1.94 17.06 6.62
CA LYS A 6 0.54 17.17 7.06
C LYS A 6 0.08 16.02 7.97
N LEU A 7 0.84 14.93 8.00
CA LEU A 7 0.57 13.78 8.84
C LEU A 7 1.42 13.75 10.11
N GLU A 8 2.28 14.74 10.31
CA GLU A 8 3.09 14.82 11.52
C GLU A 8 2.17 14.88 12.74
N GLY A 9 2.44 14.05 13.74
CA GLY A 9 1.62 13.96 14.96
C GLY A 9 0.30 13.21 14.77
N LYS A 10 0.02 12.65 13.60
CA LYS A 10 -1.19 11.86 13.32
C LYS A 10 -0.95 10.37 13.54
N THR A 11 -2.03 9.65 13.73
CA THR A 11 -2.00 8.19 13.89
C THR A 11 -2.44 7.52 12.59
N VAL A 12 -1.58 6.68 12.04
CA VAL A 12 -1.84 5.95 10.79
C VAL A 12 -1.89 4.46 11.06
N ALA A 13 -2.92 3.78 10.56
CA ALA A 13 -2.98 2.33 10.56
C ALA A 13 -2.43 1.81 9.22
N ILE A 14 -1.41 0.95 9.28
CA ILE A 14 -0.88 0.26 8.10
C ILE A 14 -1.36 -1.18 8.19
N VAL A 15 -2.24 -1.59 7.28
CA VAL A 15 -2.93 -2.88 7.34
C VAL A 15 -2.42 -3.79 6.23
N GLY A 16 -1.67 -4.81 6.63
CA GLY A 16 -1.16 -5.83 5.71
C GLY A 16 -2.14 -6.97 5.50
N MET A 17 -1.75 -7.93 4.65
CA MET A 17 -2.59 -9.07 4.27
C MET A 17 -2.50 -10.25 5.23
N GLY A 18 -1.64 -10.17 6.26
CA GLY A 18 -1.48 -11.22 7.24
C GLY A 18 -2.67 -11.33 8.19
N ARG A 19 -2.66 -12.38 9.02
CA ARG A 19 -3.77 -12.68 9.95
C ARG A 19 -4.07 -11.54 10.92
N SER A 20 -3.08 -10.71 11.23
CA SER A 20 -3.24 -9.59 12.16
C SER A 20 -4.15 -8.47 11.66
N TRP A 21 -4.64 -8.51 10.42
CA TRP A 21 -5.62 -7.53 9.97
C TRP A 21 -6.91 -7.58 10.81
N PHE A 22 -7.19 -8.71 11.45
CA PHE A 22 -8.29 -8.83 12.43
C PHE A 22 -8.11 -7.87 13.60
N ASP A 23 -6.89 -7.59 14.02
CA ASP A 23 -6.62 -6.65 15.11
C ASP A 23 -7.06 -5.24 14.74
N TYR A 24 -6.87 -4.85 13.47
CA TYR A 24 -7.39 -3.59 12.96
C TYR A 24 -8.92 -3.54 13.08
N ASN A 25 -9.62 -4.60 12.67
CA ASN A 25 -11.07 -4.65 12.77
C ASN A 25 -11.55 -4.58 14.22
N LEU A 26 -10.88 -5.27 15.14
CA LEU A 26 -11.18 -5.19 16.57
C LEU A 26 -11.00 -3.78 17.11
N ALA A 27 -9.89 -3.12 16.77
CA ALA A 27 -9.63 -1.74 17.19
C ALA A 27 -10.74 -0.80 16.71
N LYS A 28 -11.14 -0.92 15.45
CA LYS A 28 -12.23 -0.11 14.89
C LYS A 28 -13.54 -0.36 15.61
N SER A 29 -13.89 -1.61 15.90
CA SER A 29 -15.14 -1.96 16.60
C SER A 29 -15.16 -1.47 18.05
N HIS A 30 -13.99 -1.24 18.66
CA HIS A 30 -13.86 -0.66 19.99
C HIS A 30 -13.70 0.87 19.99
N GLY A 31 -13.91 1.52 18.84
CA GLY A 31 -13.90 2.97 18.74
C GLY A 31 -12.53 3.61 18.61
N VAL A 32 -11.48 2.85 18.32
CA VAL A 32 -10.15 3.41 18.07
C VAL A 32 -10.18 4.22 16.77
N HIS A 33 -9.69 5.45 16.82
CA HIS A 33 -9.63 6.35 15.69
C HIS A 33 -8.24 6.36 15.07
N PHE A 34 -8.19 6.27 13.72
CA PHE A 34 -6.97 6.47 12.93
C PHE A 34 -7.19 7.67 12.00
N ASP A 35 -6.21 8.55 11.92
CA ASP A 35 -6.28 9.73 11.04
C ASP A 35 -6.20 9.34 9.56
N GLU A 36 -5.40 8.32 9.25
CA GLU A 36 -5.39 7.68 7.93
C GLU A 36 -5.27 6.16 8.07
N VAL A 37 -5.72 5.46 7.04
CA VAL A 37 -5.58 4.00 6.92
C VAL A 37 -4.88 3.71 5.59
N TRP A 38 -3.75 3.02 5.65
CA TRP A 38 -2.96 2.63 4.49
C TRP A 38 -3.08 1.12 4.29
N ALA A 39 -3.59 0.72 3.14
CA ALA A 39 -3.80 -0.69 2.80
C ALA A 39 -2.63 -1.24 1.99
N ILE A 40 -2.28 -2.49 2.23
CA ILE A 40 -1.24 -3.20 1.48
C ILE A 40 -1.93 -4.14 0.50
N ASN A 41 -1.69 -3.94 -0.81
CA ASN A 41 -2.21 -4.81 -1.87
C ASN A 41 -3.71 -5.07 -1.74
N ALA A 42 -4.13 -6.33 -1.86
CA ALA A 42 -5.53 -6.72 -1.96
C ALA A 42 -6.36 -6.49 -0.70
N VAL A 43 -5.76 -6.18 0.44
CA VAL A 43 -6.56 -5.81 1.60
C VAL A 43 -7.38 -4.54 1.35
N ALA A 44 -6.96 -3.73 0.40
CA ALA A 44 -7.71 -2.55 -0.04
C ALA A 44 -9.11 -2.88 -0.59
N ASP A 45 -9.34 -4.12 -1.00
CA ASP A 45 -10.63 -4.56 -1.50
C ASP A 45 -11.64 -4.82 -0.39
N VAL A 46 -11.20 -4.94 0.85
CA VAL A 46 -12.05 -5.35 1.98
C VAL A 46 -12.09 -4.35 3.13
N ILE A 47 -11.24 -3.31 3.13
CA ILE A 47 -11.28 -2.27 4.15
C ILE A 47 -11.32 -0.88 3.53
N PHE A 48 -11.89 0.08 4.25
CA PHE A 48 -11.73 1.49 3.91
C PHE A 48 -10.26 1.87 4.04
N HIS A 49 -9.77 2.69 3.12
CA HIS A 49 -8.38 3.12 3.11
C HIS A 49 -8.24 4.48 2.43
N ASP A 50 -7.16 5.18 2.79
CA ASP A 50 -6.81 6.46 2.19
C ASP A 50 -5.71 6.28 1.11
N ARG A 51 -4.82 5.31 1.30
CA ARG A 51 -3.70 5.04 0.39
C ARG A 51 -3.48 3.55 0.26
N ILE A 52 -2.94 3.14 -0.89
CA ILE A 52 -2.54 1.76 -1.15
C ILE A 52 -1.04 1.72 -1.40
N PHE A 53 -0.35 0.77 -0.78
CA PHE A 53 1.06 0.48 -1.05
C PHE A 53 1.13 -0.88 -1.72
N MET A 54 1.55 -0.91 -2.96
CA MET A 54 1.69 -2.13 -3.76
C MET A 54 3.17 -2.48 -3.98
N LEU A 55 3.96 -1.52 -4.41
CA LEU A 55 5.38 -1.57 -4.75
C LEU A 55 5.76 -2.52 -5.88
N ASP A 56 4.97 -3.54 -6.15
CA ASP A 56 5.14 -4.36 -7.35
C ASP A 56 4.75 -3.57 -8.60
N PRO A 57 5.24 -3.96 -9.79
CA PRO A 57 4.70 -3.39 -11.03
C PRO A 57 3.28 -3.90 -11.27
N ALA A 58 2.41 -3.05 -11.82
CA ALA A 58 1.02 -3.44 -12.13
C ALA A 58 0.96 -4.63 -13.11
N SER A 59 1.97 -4.78 -13.97
CA SER A 59 2.06 -5.90 -14.91
C SER A 59 2.09 -7.27 -14.22
N ARG A 60 2.56 -7.33 -12.97
CA ARG A 60 2.51 -8.56 -12.19
C ARG A 60 1.08 -9.11 -12.06
N PHE A 61 0.11 -8.21 -11.96
CA PHE A 61 -1.29 -8.58 -11.82
C PHE A 61 -2.01 -8.64 -13.16
N PHE A 62 -1.67 -7.76 -14.10
CA PHE A 62 -2.30 -7.73 -15.42
C PHE A 62 -1.81 -8.83 -16.36
N ASP A 63 -0.50 -9.13 -16.33
CA ASP A 63 0.16 -9.93 -17.35
C ASP A 63 0.70 -11.27 -16.81
N SER A 64 0.49 -11.56 -15.54
CA SER A 64 0.96 -12.77 -14.88
C SER A 64 -0.07 -13.26 -13.87
N GLU A 65 0.00 -14.52 -13.50
CA GLU A 65 -0.86 -15.13 -12.47
C GLU A 65 -0.06 -15.56 -11.23
N ASP A 66 1.19 -15.15 -11.13
CA ASP A 66 2.07 -15.56 -10.03
C ASP A 66 1.71 -14.92 -8.67
N ALA A 67 0.83 -13.94 -8.67
CA ALA A 67 0.32 -13.31 -7.45
C ALA A 67 -0.76 -14.15 -6.74
N GLY A 68 -1.17 -15.27 -7.34
CA GLY A 68 -2.12 -16.19 -6.72
C GLY A 68 -3.50 -15.60 -6.48
N GLY A 69 -4.06 -15.84 -5.31
CA GLY A 69 -5.44 -15.49 -4.97
C GLY A 69 -5.74 -13.99 -4.94
N GLN A 70 -4.74 -13.12 -4.88
CA GLN A 70 -4.98 -11.67 -4.89
C GLN A 70 -5.07 -11.07 -6.30
N THR A 71 -4.82 -11.86 -7.36
CA THR A 71 -4.71 -11.35 -8.73
C THR A 71 -5.99 -10.63 -9.18
N GLU A 72 -7.15 -11.24 -8.99
CA GLU A 72 -8.42 -10.65 -9.45
C GLU A 72 -8.78 -9.38 -8.69
N SER A 73 -8.61 -9.37 -7.37
CA SER A 73 -8.84 -8.17 -6.55
C SER A 73 -7.92 -7.04 -6.97
N MET A 74 -6.64 -7.34 -7.21
CA MET A 74 -5.68 -6.33 -7.64
C MET A 74 -5.96 -5.80 -9.04
N LYS A 75 -6.37 -6.66 -9.99
CA LYS A 75 -6.80 -6.20 -11.32
C LYS A 75 -7.95 -5.21 -11.21
N LYS A 76 -8.95 -5.51 -10.40
CA LYS A 76 -10.11 -4.63 -10.18
C LYS A 76 -9.67 -3.28 -9.58
N ILE A 77 -8.87 -3.33 -8.53
CA ILE A 77 -8.36 -2.13 -7.85
C ILE A 77 -7.57 -1.27 -8.85
N LEU A 78 -6.64 -1.85 -9.58
CA LEU A 78 -5.78 -1.12 -10.51
C LEU A 78 -6.57 -0.43 -11.63
N LYS A 79 -7.63 -1.08 -12.12
CA LYS A 79 -8.46 -0.54 -13.20
C LYS A 79 -9.36 0.61 -12.74
N THR A 80 -9.81 0.62 -11.49
CA THR A 80 -10.90 1.49 -11.03
C THR A 80 -10.51 2.46 -9.94
N HIS A 81 -9.46 2.21 -9.17
CA HIS A 81 -9.08 3.05 -8.04
C HIS A 81 -8.37 4.31 -8.52
N GLU A 82 -8.81 5.46 -8.02
CA GLU A 82 -8.22 6.75 -8.40
C GLU A 82 -6.88 7.04 -7.73
N GLY A 83 -6.48 6.21 -6.78
CA GLY A 83 -5.22 6.34 -6.06
C GLY A 83 -5.32 7.18 -4.79
N PRO A 84 -4.17 7.39 -4.13
CA PRO A 84 -2.83 6.98 -4.59
C PRO A 84 -2.56 5.49 -4.36
N ILE A 85 -1.95 4.85 -5.36
CA ILE A 85 -1.41 3.49 -5.28
C ILE A 85 0.10 3.57 -5.53
N TYR A 86 0.89 3.38 -4.50
CA TYR A 86 2.35 3.50 -4.60
C TYR A 86 2.96 2.24 -5.20
N THR A 87 3.78 2.42 -6.22
CA THR A 87 4.35 1.34 -7.04
C THR A 87 5.79 1.65 -7.45
N CYS A 88 6.48 0.64 -7.98
CA CYS A 88 7.85 0.80 -8.49
C CYS A 88 7.93 1.32 -9.93
N GLU A 89 6.85 1.20 -10.71
CA GLU A 89 6.80 1.75 -12.08
C GLU A 89 5.37 2.10 -12.48
N LEU A 90 5.22 3.11 -13.35
CA LEU A 90 3.92 3.53 -13.84
C LEU A 90 3.43 2.59 -14.96
N ASP A 91 2.10 2.47 -15.08
CA ASP A 91 1.44 1.67 -16.12
C ASP A 91 0.16 2.40 -16.53
N GLU A 92 -0.01 2.64 -17.82
CA GLU A 92 -1.14 3.42 -18.35
C GLU A 92 -2.50 2.79 -18.06
N ARG A 93 -2.54 1.49 -17.82
CA ARG A 93 -3.77 0.74 -17.53
C ARG A 93 -4.33 1.01 -16.14
N ALA A 94 -3.53 1.63 -15.27
CA ALA A 94 -3.89 1.88 -13.87
C ALA A 94 -3.78 3.38 -13.56
N PRO A 95 -4.91 4.09 -13.48
CA PRO A 95 -4.90 5.56 -13.38
C PRO A 95 -4.43 6.10 -12.03
N GLY A 96 -4.48 5.30 -10.97
CA GLY A 96 -4.16 5.76 -9.61
C GLY A 96 -2.72 5.58 -9.18
N LEU A 97 -1.83 5.11 -10.07
CA LEU A 97 -0.44 4.81 -9.70
C LEU A 97 0.37 6.06 -9.42
N VAL A 98 1.18 5.98 -8.36
CA VAL A 98 2.16 6.99 -7.98
C VAL A 98 3.50 6.28 -7.75
N LEU A 99 4.58 6.80 -8.33
CA LEU A 99 5.90 6.23 -8.13
C LEU A 99 6.35 6.40 -6.67
N PHE A 100 6.72 5.28 -6.04
CA PHE A 100 7.37 5.30 -4.75
C PHE A 100 8.89 5.49 -4.97
N PRO A 101 9.53 6.44 -4.28
CA PRO A 101 10.95 6.76 -4.54
C PRO A 101 11.87 5.77 -3.80
N ILE A 102 11.92 4.53 -4.27
CA ILE A 102 12.65 3.44 -3.62
C ILE A 102 14.13 3.78 -3.44
N ASP A 103 14.77 4.31 -4.48
CA ASP A 103 16.22 4.61 -4.42
C ASP A 103 16.54 5.68 -3.38
N GLU A 104 15.70 6.70 -3.27
CA GLU A 104 15.86 7.73 -2.25
C GLU A 104 15.69 7.17 -0.84
N VAL A 105 14.67 6.32 -0.65
CA VAL A 105 14.37 5.73 0.66
C VAL A 105 15.52 4.83 1.13
N VAL A 106 16.02 3.94 0.28
CA VAL A 106 17.13 3.05 0.66
C VAL A 106 18.41 3.84 0.92
N ARG A 107 18.64 4.91 0.17
CA ARG A 107 19.80 5.79 0.39
C ARG A 107 19.67 6.53 1.73
N ASP A 108 18.51 7.13 2.00
CA ASP A 108 18.28 7.92 3.22
C ASP A 108 18.37 7.06 4.48
N LEU A 109 17.93 5.81 4.40
CA LEU A 109 18.01 4.86 5.51
C LEU A 109 19.36 4.14 5.58
N ASN A 110 20.27 4.41 4.64
CA ASN A 110 21.58 3.78 4.56
C ASN A 110 21.49 2.25 4.61
N CYS A 111 20.56 1.69 3.83
CA CYS A 111 20.33 0.25 3.74
C CYS A 111 20.42 -0.22 2.29
N TYR A 112 20.41 -1.54 2.09
CA TYR A 112 20.44 -2.10 0.74
C TYR A 112 19.03 -2.07 0.13
N TYR A 113 18.13 -2.91 0.61
CA TYR A 113 16.70 -2.86 0.29
C TYR A 113 15.90 -3.32 1.51
N LEU A 114 14.68 -2.81 1.62
CA LEU A 114 13.75 -3.29 2.64
C LEU A 114 13.10 -4.59 2.17
N ASN A 115 12.65 -5.40 3.11
CA ASN A 115 12.27 -6.79 2.83
C ASN A 115 10.84 -6.97 2.30
N ASN A 116 9.96 -6.00 2.49
CA ASN A 116 8.56 -6.12 2.04
C ASN A 116 7.87 -4.75 1.93
N THR A 117 6.65 -4.77 1.38
CA THR A 117 5.84 -3.57 1.17
C THR A 117 5.51 -2.83 2.47
N VAL A 118 5.24 -3.55 3.55
CA VAL A 118 4.95 -2.93 4.86
C VAL A 118 6.13 -2.11 5.34
N ALA A 119 7.34 -2.64 5.21
CA ALA A 119 8.56 -1.93 5.59
C ALA A 119 8.73 -0.64 4.79
N TYR A 120 8.46 -0.65 3.48
CA TYR A 120 8.50 0.56 2.65
C TYR A 120 7.44 1.57 3.06
N ALA A 121 6.23 1.11 3.41
CA ALA A 121 5.17 2.00 3.87
C ALA A 121 5.55 2.72 5.18
N ILE A 122 6.25 2.04 6.07
CA ILE A 122 6.73 2.62 7.33
C ILE A 122 7.82 3.65 7.07
N ALA A 123 8.69 3.36 6.12
CA ALA A 123 9.82 4.23 5.80
C ALA A 123 9.38 5.59 5.25
#